data_2aadcac05c4d85db9c89523492f4b88a
#
_entry.id   2aadcac05c4d85db9c89523492f4b88a
#
_cell.length_a   1.000
_cell.length_b   1.000
_cell.length_c   1.000
_cell.angle_alpha   90.00
_cell.angle_beta   90.00
_cell.angle_gamma   90.00
#
_symmetry.space_group_name_H-M   'P 1'
#
loop_
_entity.id
_entity.type
_entity.pdbx_description
1 polymer ?
#
loop_
_entity_poly.entity_id
_entity_poly.type
_entity_poly.pdbx_seq_one_letter_code
_entity_poly.pdbx_strand_id
1 'polypeptide(L)'
;RKESLRLYFRRFTRIRVICEVGTFSPWVKPLLESLGHEVLVANPRKLRALYASGHKSDRIDARMLARVGRMDPALLGPIHHRSLATQADLAVLRARALLVRARTKLVNHVRGAVKSMGARLRTCSTPRVHQLPLEEFPEALRPALAPLLTALASITAQIQECDRKIAELCRDRYIETALPMQVHGVGPVTALCFVLTLETPERFKKSRMVGAYLGLTPRQHSSGERDPQLPITKAGDRMLRTLLIQCAHYILGPFGQDSDLRRFGKRMLQRGGKTGKKKAVTAVARKLAVLLHRLWFAGEEYEPLRSTRKQERALQPCA
;
A
#
# COMPACT_ATOMS: atom_id res chain seq x y z
N ARG A 1 15.82 -3.47 28.07
CA ARG A 1 14.91 -2.85 27.10
C ARG A 1 13.68 -3.70 26.90
N LYS A 2 13.67 -4.85 26.19
CA LYS A 2 12.52 -5.79 26.28
C LYS A 2 12.41 -6.36 27.70
N GLU A 3 13.54 -6.74 28.27
CA GLU A 3 13.60 -7.31 29.61
C GLU A 3 13.23 -6.28 30.68
N SER A 4 13.69 -5.05 30.59
CA SER A 4 13.31 -3.97 31.49
C SER A 4 11.80 -3.71 31.50
N LEU A 5 11.14 -3.74 30.32
CA LEU A 5 9.69 -3.65 30.22
C LEU A 5 9.00 -4.85 30.88
N ARG A 6 9.50 -6.07 30.62
CA ARG A 6 8.97 -7.29 31.22
C ARG A 6 9.04 -7.24 32.74
N LEU A 7 10.21 -6.86 33.30
CA LEU A 7 10.42 -6.74 34.76
C LEU A 7 9.52 -5.66 35.37
N TYR A 8 9.38 -4.52 34.70
CA TYR A 8 8.53 -3.44 35.18
C TYR A 8 7.06 -3.85 35.24
N PHE A 9 6.52 -4.43 34.14
CA PHE A 9 5.11 -4.75 34.02
C PHE A 9 4.69 -6.00 34.82
N ARG A 10 5.59 -6.95 35.10
CA ARG A 10 5.34 -8.10 36.00
C ARG A 10 4.93 -7.69 37.41
N ARG A 11 5.19 -6.45 37.81
CA ARG A 11 4.84 -5.92 39.15
C ARG A 11 3.33 -5.65 39.29
N PHE A 12 2.59 -5.63 38.19
CA PHE A 12 1.15 -5.39 38.20
C PHE A 12 0.38 -6.65 37.86
N THR A 13 -0.73 -6.89 38.58
CA THR A 13 -1.55 -8.09 38.38
C THR A 13 -2.23 -8.08 36.99
N ARG A 14 -3.01 -7.08 36.69
CA ARG A 14 -3.66 -6.86 35.39
C ARG A 14 -4.00 -5.37 35.24
N ILE A 15 -3.47 -4.76 34.23
CA ILE A 15 -3.76 -3.35 33.93
C ILE A 15 -4.08 -3.18 32.45
N ARG A 16 -4.79 -2.08 32.14
CA ARG A 16 -4.96 -1.64 30.76
C ARG A 16 -3.81 -0.71 30.39
N VAL A 17 -3.05 -1.09 29.39
CA VAL A 17 -1.94 -0.30 28.85
C VAL A 17 -2.36 0.30 27.53
N ILE A 18 -2.20 1.62 27.37
CA ILE A 18 -2.51 2.32 26.14
C ILE A 18 -1.23 2.93 25.60
N CYS A 19 -0.95 2.66 24.34
CA CYS A 19 0.19 3.24 23.63
C CYS A 19 -0.24 3.78 22.26
N GLU A 20 0.48 4.75 21.76
CA GLU A 20 0.33 5.19 20.37
C GLU A 20 0.93 4.19 19.40
N VAL A 21 0.38 4.17 18.16
CA VAL A 21 1.01 3.41 17.09
C VAL A 21 2.38 4.00 16.74
N GLY A 22 3.41 3.18 16.81
CA GLY A 22 4.78 3.57 16.52
C GLY A 22 5.65 2.36 16.19
N THR A 23 6.95 2.58 16.03
CA THR A 23 7.93 1.52 15.72
C THR A 23 8.00 0.42 16.78
N PHE A 24 7.65 0.75 18.02
CA PHE A 24 7.73 -0.19 19.15
C PHE A 24 6.40 -0.92 19.40
N SER A 25 5.26 -0.33 19.11
CA SER A 25 3.95 -0.89 19.40
C SER A 25 3.71 -2.30 18.82
N PRO A 26 4.24 -2.70 17.64
CA PRO A 26 4.06 -4.05 17.12
C PRO A 26 4.64 -5.18 17.98
N TRP A 27 5.72 -4.93 18.72
CA TRP A 27 6.33 -5.93 19.60
C TRP A 27 6.00 -5.70 21.09
N VAL A 28 5.70 -4.47 21.49
CA VAL A 28 5.31 -4.14 22.87
C VAL A 28 3.94 -4.74 23.18
N LYS A 29 2.98 -4.62 22.27
CA LYS A 29 1.63 -5.15 22.45
C LYS A 29 1.64 -6.65 22.79
N PRO A 30 2.15 -7.57 21.96
CA PRO A 30 2.14 -8.99 22.29
C PRO A 30 3.00 -9.34 23.52
N LEU A 31 4.07 -8.58 23.80
CA LEU A 31 4.86 -8.77 25.02
C LEU A 31 4.02 -8.50 26.27
N LEU A 32 3.27 -7.42 26.32
CA LEU A 32 2.47 -7.06 27.50
C LEU A 32 1.21 -7.93 27.61
N GLU A 33 0.61 -8.32 26.49
CA GLU A 33 -0.49 -9.29 26.47
C GLU A 33 -0.05 -10.66 27.00
N SER A 34 1.18 -11.11 26.70
CA SER A 34 1.75 -12.35 27.26
C SER A 34 1.98 -12.29 28.77
N LEU A 35 2.00 -11.10 29.38
CA LEU A 35 2.05 -10.89 30.81
C LEU A 35 0.66 -10.75 31.46
N GLY A 36 -0.42 -10.92 30.69
CA GLY A 36 -1.80 -10.84 31.18
C GLY A 36 -2.42 -9.45 31.16
N HIS A 37 -1.76 -8.45 30.58
CA HIS A 37 -2.29 -7.09 30.49
C HIS A 37 -3.20 -6.90 29.26
N GLU A 38 -4.17 -6.00 29.40
CA GLU A 38 -4.98 -5.52 28.27
C GLU A 38 -4.22 -4.39 27.55
N VAL A 39 -3.94 -4.53 26.23
CA VAL A 39 -3.14 -3.55 25.51
C VAL A 39 -3.92 -2.96 24.33
N LEU A 40 -4.16 -1.65 24.39
CA LEU A 40 -4.80 -0.88 23.33
C LEU A 40 -3.78 -0.01 22.60
N VAL A 41 -3.73 -0.15 21.27
CA VAL A 41 -2.87 0.69 20.43
C VAL A 41 -3.73 1.78 19.80
N ALA A 42 -3.55 3.00 20.23
CA ALA A 42 -4.36 4.14 19.82
C ALA A 42 -4.03 4.63 18.41
N ASN A 43 -5.07 5.03 17.67
CA ASN A 43 -4.93 5.59 16.33
C ASN A 43 -4.60 7.10 16.41
N PRO A 44 -3.41 7.56 15.97
CA PRO A 44 -3.02 8.96 16.09
C PRO A 44 -3.93 9.92 15.33
N ARG A 45 -4.66 9.42 14.31
CA ARG A 45 -5.63 10.24 13.56
C ARG A 45 -6.89 10.54 14.35
N LYS A 46 -7.32 9.62 15.21
CA LYS A 46 -8.44 9.86 16.13
C LYS A 46 -8.02 10.76 17.27
N LEU A 47 -6.80 10.58 17.75
CA LEU A 47 -6.26 11.39 18.84
C LEU A 47 -6.08 12.86 18.48
N ARG A 48 -5.76 13.19 17.23
CA ARG A 48 -5.61 14.59 16.79
C ARG A 48 -6.82 15.49 17.09
N ALA A 49 -8.01 14.94 17.09
CA ALA A 49 -9.23 15.66 17.46
C ALA A 49 -9.34 15.92 18.98
N LEU A 50 -8.60 15.17 19.78
CA LEU A 50 -8.61 15.23 21.25
C LEU A 50 -7.45 16.07 21.81
N TYR A 51 -6.39 16.28 21.04
CA TYR A 51 -5.14 16.96 21.46
C TYR A 51 -4.97 18.36 20.83
N ALA A 52 -5.87 19.27 21.13
CA ALA A 52 -5.75 20.67 20.71
C ALA A 52 -5.09 21.55 21.80
N SER A 53 -3.99 21.10 22.43
CA SER A 53 -3.30 21.93 23.44
C SER A 53 -1.98 22.50 22.90
N GLY A 54 -1.70 23.76 23.25
CA GLY A 54 -0.45 24.44 22.91
C GLY A 54 0.79 23.93 23.66
N HIS A 55 0.63 23.02 24.64
CA HIS A 55 1.71 22.41 25.41
C HIS A 55 1.78 20.92 25.12
N LYS A 56 2.88 20.50 24.50
CA LYS A 56 3.12 19.09 24.16
C LYS A 56 4.30 18.54 24.96
N SER A 57 4.06 17.43 25.68
CA SER A 57 5.10 16.62 26.29
C SER A 57 4.64 15.18 26.38
N ASP A 58 5.56 14.22 26.34
CA ASP A 58 5.27 12.78 26.42
C ASP A 58 4.45 12.43 27.68
N ARG A 59 4.70 13.13 28.80
CA ARG A 59 3.96 12.94 30.06
C ARG A 59 2.50 13.40 29.97
N ILE A 60 2.25 14.53 29.28
CA ILE A 60 0.89 15.05 29.05
C ILE A 60 0.15 14.11 28.10
N ASP A 61 0.81 13.70 27.02
CA ASP A 61 0.24 12.80 26.01
C ASP A 61 -0.11 11.44 26.65
N ALA A 62 0.78 10.85 27.44
CA ALA A 62 0.52 9.60 28.17
C ALA A 62 -0.66 9.71 29.15
N ARG A 63 -0.74 10.83 29.90
CA ARG A 63 -1.85 11.08 30.84
C ARG A 63 -3.18 11.23 30.10
N MET A 64 -3.19 11.91 28.96
CA MET A 64 -4.39 12.07 28.15
C MET A 64 -4.84 10.73 27.54
N LEU A 65 -3.92 9.94 27.00
CA LEU A 65 -4.19 8.58 26.52
C LEU A 65 -4.86 7.72 27.61
N ALA A 66 -4.29 7.73 28.83
CA ALA A 66 -4.84 7.00 29.95
C ALA A 66 -6.26 7.47 30.33
N ARG A 67 -6.51 8.78 30.33
CA ARG A 67 -7.84 9.35 30.60
C ARG A 67 -8.86 8.94 29.55
N VAL A 68 -8.54 9.13 28.25
CA VAL A 68 -9.44 8.78 27.17
C VAL A 68 -9.75 7.28 27.18
N GLY A 69 -8.76 6.44 27.34
CA GLY A 69 -8.97 4.99 27.38
C GLY A 69 -9.68 4.48 28.63
N ARG A 70 -9.73 5.28 29.72
CA ARG A 70 -10.54 5.01 30.90
C ARG A 70 -12.00 5.42 30.69
N MET A 71 -12.24 6.55 30.00
CA MET A 71 -13.59 7.04 29.72
C MET A 71 -14.29 6.18 28.65
N ASP A 72 -13.70 6.08 27.48
CA ASP A 72 -14.22 5.28 26.36
C ASP A 72 -13.07 4.81 25.45
N PRO A 73 -12.71 3.51 25.52
CA PRO A 73 -11.68 2.95 24.64
C PRO A 73 -11.97 3.08 23.14
N ALA A 74 -13.24 3.19 22.73
CA ALA A 74 -13.60 3.32 21.33
C ALA A 74 -13.15 4.65 20.72
N LEU A 75 -13.03 5.72 21.52
CA LEU A 75 -12.50 7.02 21.10
C LEU A 75 -11.04 6.94 20.64
N LEU A 76 -10.26 6.01 21.20
CA LEU A 76 -8.89 5.75 20.76
C LEU A 76 -8.83 5.19 19.33
N GLY A 77 -9.94 4.63 18.81
CA GLY A 77 -9.98 3.90 17.55
C GLY A 77 -8.93 2.79 17.48
N PRO A 78 -8.96 1.80 18.39
CA PRO A 78 -7.87 0.84 18.56
C PRO A 78 -7.43 0.20 17.26
N ILE A 79 -6.10 0.10 17.08
CA ILE A 79 -5.49 -0.51 15.88
C ILE A 79 -5.08 -1.93 16.21
N HIS A 80 -5.39 -2.84 15.28
CA HIS A 80 -4.84 -4.19 15.28
C HIS A 80 -3.53 -4.21 14.50
N HIS A 81 -2.44 -4.64 15.15
CA HIS A 81 -1.18 -4.90 14.46
C HIS A 81 -1.26 -6.23 13.71
N ARG A 82 -0.64 -6.27 12.56
CA ARG A 82 -0.40 -7.52 11.83
C ARG A 82 0.52 -8.43 12.64
N SER A 83 0.43 -9.73 12.41
CA SER A 83 1.32 -10.71 13.03
C SER A 83 2.80 -10.36 12.74
N LEU A 84 3.72 -10.79 13.60
CA LEU A 84 5.15 -10.57 13.38
C LEU A 84 5.63 -11.24 12.09
N ALA A 85 5.06 -12.40 11.77
CA ALA A 85 5.34 -13.13 10.54
C ALA A 85 4.89 -12.33 9.30
N THR A 86 3.64 -11.84 9.30
CA THR A 86 3.13 -10.97 8.22
C THR A 86 3.97 -9.70 8.07
N GLN A 87 4.45 -9.13 9.19
CA GLN A 87 5.30 -7.95 9.13
C GLN A 87 6.69 -8.25 8.54
N ALA A 88 7.26 -9.43 8.82
CA ALA A 88 8.51 -9.88 8.20
C ALA A 88 8.37 -10.05 6.68
N ASP A 89 7.29 -10.67 6.23
CA ASP A 89 7.04 -10.85 4.80
C ASP A 89 6.73 -9.50 4.09
N LEU A 90 6.02 -8.59 4.75
CA LEU A 90 5.87 -7.21 4.28
C LEU A 90 7.21 -6.46 4.18
N ALA A 91 8.19 -6.79 5.01
CA ALA A 91 9.51 -6.17 4.93
C ALA A 91 10.23 -6.51 3.62
N VAL A 92 10.03 -7.72 3.05
CA VAL A 92 10.55 -8.11 1.73
C VAL A 92 10.01 -7.16 0.64
N LEU A 93 8.69 -6.93 0.62
CA LEU A 93 8.06 -6.01 -0.33
C LEU A 93 8.57 -4.57 -0.18
N ARG A 94 8.78 -4.12 1.06
CA ARG A 94 9.29 -2.77 1.37
C ARG A 94 10.75 -2.61 0.95
N ALA A 95 11.58 -3.64 1.19
CA ALA A 95 12.99 -3.67 0.75
C ALA A 95 13.06 -3.57 -0.78
N ARG A 96 12.30 -4.41 -1.49
CA ARG A 96 12.19 -4.34 -2.94
C ARG A 96 11.78 -2.93 -3.43
N ALA A 97 10.75 -2.35 -2.84
CA ALA A 97 10.27 -1.02 -3.22
C ALA A 97 11.32 0.08 -2.96
N LEU A 98 12.14 -0.07 -1.92
CA LEU A 98 13.25 0.83 -1.64
C LEU A 98 14.36 0.69 -2.69
N LEU A 99 14.76 -0.53 -3.02
CA LEU A 99 15.77 -0.83 -4.04
C LEU A 99 15.34 -0.29 -5.42
N VAL A 100 14.07 -0.48 -5.82
CA VAL A 100 13.53 0.08 -7.06
C VAL A 100 13.61 1.61 -7.08
N ARG A 101 13.32 2.28 -5.97
CA ARG A 101 13.45 3.75 -5.87
C ARG A 101 14.91 4.19 -5.93
N ALA A 102 15.83 3.48 -5.27
CA ALA A 102 17.26 3.77 -5.31
C ALA A 102 17.79 3.64 -6.74
N ARG A 103 17.47 2.53 -7.42
CA ARG A 103 17.82 2.33 -8.82
C ARG A 103 17.33 3.47 -9.72
N THR A 104 16.07 3.86 -9.56
CA THR A 104 15.49 4.94 -10.37
C THR A 104 16.21 6.26 -10.14
N LYS A 105 16.57 6.58 -8.90
CA LYS A 105 17.33 7.79 -8.58
C LYS A 105 18.72 7.78 -9.23
N LEU A 106 19.45 6.67 -9.13
CA LEU A 106 20.78 6.52 -9.73
C LEU A 106 20.72 6.61 -11.25
N VAL A 107 19.77 5.92 -11.89
CA VAL A 107 19.58 5.99 -13.34
C VAL A 107 19.25 7.40 -13.81
N ASN A 108 18.39 8.12 -13.07
CA ASN A 108 18.07 9.51 -13.42
C ASN A 108 19.28 10.42 -13.26
N HIS A 109 20.13 10.19 -12.23
CA HIS A 109 21.38 10.92 -12.05
C HIS A 109 22.35 10.67 -13.21
N VAL A 110 22.59 9.40 -13.57
CA VAL A 110 23.45 9.01 -14.69
C VAL A 110 22.99 9.67 -15.99
N ARG A 111 21.69 9.55 -16.31
CA ARG A 111 21.12 10.19 -17.51
C ARG A 111 21.23 11.72 -17.48
N GLY A 112 21.04 12.32 -16.32
CA GLY A 112 21.18 13.76 -16.12
C GLY A 112 22.60 14.24 -16.35
N ALA A 113 23.60 13.55 -15.76
CA ALA A 113 25.02 13.88 -15.93
C ALA A 113 25.47 13.79 -17.39
N VAL A 114 25.07 12.72 -18.10
CA VAL A 114 25.40 12.58 -19.53
C VAL A 114 24.75 13.69 -20.35
N LYS A 115 23.50 14.04 -20.05
CA LYS A 115 22.79 15.13 -20.74
C LYS A 115 23.44 16.50 -20.52
N SER A 116 23.95 16.76 -19.31
CA SER A 116 24.63 18.04 -19.00
C SER A 116 25.94 18.23 -19.77
N MET A 117 26.54 17.13 -20.27
CA MET A 117 27.71 17.15 -21.15
C MET A 117 27.35 17.20 -22.64
N GLY A 118 26.08 17.47 -22.98
CA GLY A 118 25.62 17.54 -24.35
C GLY A 118 25.46 16.18 -25.04
N ALA A 119 25.73 15.06 -24.35
CA ALA A 119 25.60 13.72 -24.89
C ALA A 119 24.23 13.09 -24.58
N ARG A 120 23.90 12.01 -25.29
CA ARG A 120 22.65 11.26 -25.09
C ARG A 120 22.90 9.76 -25.12
N LEU A 121 22.53 9.07 -24.06
CA LEU A 121 22.58 7.61 -24.06
C LEU A 121 21.53 7.02 -24.98
N ARG A 122 21.84 5.86 -25.57
CA ARG A 122 20.85 5.09 -26.33
C ARG A 122 19.63 4.76 -25.46
N THR A 123 18.49 4.62 -26.11
CA THR A 123 17.24 4.28 -25.43
C THR A 123 17.34 2.86 -24.87
N CYS A 124 17.28 2.73 -23.55
CA CYS A 124 17.20 1.44 -22.85
C CYS A 124 16.30 1.53 -21.64
N SER A 125 15.79 0.38 -21.19
CA SER A 125 14.98 0.30 -19.97
C SER A 125 15.84 0.55 -18.73
N THR A 126 15.23 1.09 -17.69
CA THR A 126 15.92 1.39 -16.40
C THR A 126 16.76 0.21 -15.86
N PRO A 127 16.28 -1.06 -15.88
CA PRO A 127 17.09 -2.20 -15.43
C PRO A 127 18.33 -2.48 -16.25
N ARG A 128 18.41 -2.01 -17.50
CA ARG A 128 19.52 -2.30 -18.42
C ARG A 128 20.59 -1.22 -18.48
N VAL A 129 20.42 -0.09 -17.80
CA VAL A 129 21.38 1.02 -17.88
C VAL A 129 22.79 0.61 -17.44
N HIS A 130 22.92 -0.27 -16.47
CA HIS A 130 24.23 -0.77 -16.00
C HIS A 130 24.92 -1.72 -17.02
N GLN A 131 24.19 -2.19 -18.04
CA GLN A 131 24.70 -3.06 -19.10
C GLN A 131 25.24 -2.26 -20.30
N LEU A 132 25.10 -0.92 -20.26
CA LEU A 132 25.67 -0.07 -21.30
C LEU A 132 27.20 -0.09 -21.23
N PRO A 133 27.90 -0.28 -22.37
CA PRO A 133 29.36 -0.19 -22.41
C PRO A 133 29.84 1.16 -21.90
N LEU A 134 30.95 1.17 -21.18
CA LEU A 134 31.48 2.40 -20.58
C LEU A 134 31.88 3.43 -21.65
N GLU A 135 32.18 2.96 -22.85
CA GLU A 135 32.53 3.76 -24.03
C GLU A 135 31.39 4.64 -24.53
N GLU A 136 30.15 4.26 -24.26
CA GLU A 136 28.96 5.08 -24.61
C GLU A 136 28.82 6.34 -23.72
N PHE A 137 29.61 6.41 -22.65
CA PHE A 137 29.60 7.56 -21.76
C PHE A 137 30.72 8.54 -22.10
N PRO A 138 30.47 9.86 -21.96
CA PRO A 138 31.51 10.87 -22.14
C PRO A 138 32.74 10.53 -21.29
N GLU A 139 33.93 10.58 -21.91
CA GLU A 139 35.16 10.13 -21.29
C GLU A 139 35.42 10.80 -19.92
N ALA A 140 35.20 12.12 -19.85
CA ALA A 140 35.33 12.88 -18.62
C ALA A 140 34.41 12.42 -17.47
N LEU A 141 33.30 11.76 -17.79
CA LEU A 141 32.36 11.28 -16.77
C LEU A 141 32.61 9.81 -16.37
N ARG A 142 33.37 9.03 -17.13
CA ARG A 142 33.59 7.61 -16.89
C ARG A 142 34.08 7.30 -15.46
N PRO A 143 35.05 8.03 -14.90
CA PRO A 143 35.51 7.77 -13.52
C PRO A 143 34.40 7.97 -12.47
N ALA A 144 33.53 8.96 -12.67
CA ALA A 144 32.43 9.25 -11.76
C ALA A 144 31.25 8.28 -11.94
N LEU A 145 31.00 7.82 -13.17
CA LEU A 145 29.85 6.96 -13.45
C LEU A 145 30.12 5.47 -13.25
N ALA A 146 31.36 5.00 -13.41
CA ALA A 146 31.72 3.58 -13.24
C ALA A 146 31.25 2.99 -11.89
N PRO A 147 31.49 3.62 -10.72
CA PRO A 147 31.00 3.11 -9.45
C PRO A 147 29.47 3.10 -9.35
N LEU A 148 28.79 4.05 -10.02
CA LEU A 148 27.32 4.08 -10.04
C LEU A 148 26.74 2.96 -10.90
N LEU A 149 27.38 2.60 -12.01
CA LEU A 149 26.97 1.46 -12.86
C LEU A 149 27.14 0.14 -12.12
N THR A 150 28.24 -0.04 -11.38
CA THR A 150 28.48 -1.19 -10.50
C THR A 150 27.39 -1.31 -9.42
N ALA A 151 27.06 -0.19 -8.76
CA ALA A 151 25.99 -0.14 -7.77
C ALA A 151 24.63 -0.47 -8.40
N LEU A 152 24.35 0.02 -9.62
CA LEU A 152 23.13 -0.29 -10.37
C LEU A 152 23.01 -1.77 -10.71
N ALA A 153 24.12 -2.44 -11.08
CA ALA A 153 24.16 -3.88 -11.32
C ALA A 153 23.78 -4.66 -10.05
N SER A 154 24.42 -4.33 -8.92
CA SER A 154 24.14 -4.95 -7.62
C SER A 154 22.68 -4.74 -7.19
N ILE A 155 22.17 -3.50 -7.24
CA ILE A 155 20.78 -3.20 -6.89
C ILE A 155 19.80 -3.97 -7.78
N THR A 156 20.11 -4.11 -9.07
CA THR A 156 19.25 -4.84 -10.01
C THR A 156 19.19 -6.32 -9.67
N ALA A 157 20.32 -6.95 -9.33
CA ALA A 157 20.38 -8.34 -8.87
C ALA A 157 19.57 -8.54 -7.56
N GLN A 158 19.71 -7.62 -6.61
CA GLN A 158 18.95 -7.67 -5.35
C GLN A 158 17.42 -7.50 -5.55
N ILE A 159 17.00 -6.69 -6.53
CA ILE A 159 15.58 -6.59 -6.89
C ILE A 159 15.06 -7.93 -7.44
N GLN A 160 15.84 -8.60 -8.29
CA GLN A 160 15.47 -9.91 -8.84
C GLN A 160 15.38 -10.99 -7.74
N GLU A 161 16.29 -10.94 -6.74
CA GLU A 161 16.22 -11.80 -5.56
C GLU A 161 14.95 -11.57 -4.76
N CYS A 162 14.58 -10.29 -4.50
CA CYS A 162 13.32 -9.98 -3.86
C CYS A 162 12.10 -10.48 -4.67
N ASP A 163 12.17 -10.38 -6.02
CA ASP A 163 11.09 -10.85 -6.89
C ASP A 163 10.92 -12.37 -6.82
N ARG A 164 12.04 -13.13 -6.76
CA ARG A 164 12.00 -14.58 -6.52
C ARG A 164 11.35 -14.91 -5.18
N LYS A 165 11.81 -14.26 -4.10
CA LYS A 165 11.26 -14.44 -2.75
C LYS A 165 9.77 -14.16 -2.67
N ILE A 166 9.32 -13.12 -3.36
CA ILE A 166 7.89 -12.76 -3.44
C ILE A 166 7.10 -13.85 -4.18
N ALA A 167 7.65 -14.39 -5.28
CA ALA A 167 7.00 -15.47 -6.02
C ALA A 167 6.90 -16.76 -5.17
N GLU A 168 7.96 -17.11 -4.43
CA GLU A 168 7.94 -18.23 -3.47
C GLU A 168 6.86 -18.02 -2.38
N LEU A 169 6.81 -16.84 -1.76
CA LEU A 169 5.80 -16.54 -0.76
C LEU A 169 4.36 -16.67 -1.31
N CYS A 170 4.13 -16.22 -2.54
CA CYS A 170 2.82 -16.38 -3.19
C CYS A 170 2.46 -17.84 -3.44
N ARG A 171 3.43 -18.65 -3.87
CA ARG A 171 3.21 -20.06 -4.23
C ARG A 171 3.05 -20.95 -3.00
N ASP A 172 3.91 -20.77 -1.99
CA ASP A 172 4.10 -21.75 -0.93
C ASP A 172 3.37 -21.37 0.36
N ARG A 173 3.14 -20.06 0.60
CA ARG A 173 2.58 -19.60 1.88
C ARG A 173 1.29 -18.79 1.77
N TYR A 174 1.14 -18.02 0.72
CA TYR A 174 -0.03 -17.15 0.50
C TYR A 174 -0.73 -17.55 -0.80
N ILE A 175 -1.19 -18.81 -0.85
CA ILE A 175 -1.83 -19.41 -2.03
C ILE A 175 -3.05 -18.63 -2.50
N GLU A 176 -3.74 -17.95 -1.59
CA GLU A 176 -4.87 -17.07 -1.86
C GLU A 176 -4.53 -15.90 -2.79
N THR A 177 -3.23 -15.57 -2.96
CA THR A 177 -2.77 -14.56 -3.94
C THR A 177 -3.09 -14.93 -5.38
N ALA A 178 -3.34 -16.22 -5.66
CA ALA A 178 -3.72 -16.70 -6.98
C ALA A 178 -5.03 -16.05 -7.47
N LEU A 179 -6.00 -15.82 -6.59
CA LEU A 179 -7.28 -15.19 -6.93
C LEU A 179 -7.12 -13.71 -7.38
N PRO A 180 -6.48 -12.81 -6.61
CA PRO A 180 -6.12 -11.47 -7.07
C PRO A 180 -5.33 -11.42 -8.39
N MET A 181 -4.41 -12.36 -8.60
CA MET A 181 -3.56 -12.40 -9.80
C MET A 181 -4.31 -12.75 -11.09
N GLN A 182 -5.51 -13.30 -11.02
CA GLN A 182 -6.37 -13.49 -12.20
C GLN A 182 -6.79 -12.15 -12.84
N VAL A 183 -6.80 -11.07 -12.06
CA VAL A 183 -7.16 -9.75 -12.58
C VAL A 183 -6.00 -9.19 -13.40
N HIS A 184 -6.19 -9.04 -14.70
CA HIS A 184 -5.16 -8.54 -15.61
C HIS A 184 -4.60 -7.18 -15.15
N GLY A 185 -3.28 -7.11 -14.98
CA GLY A 185 -2.58 -5.95 -14.42
C GLY A 185 -2.28 -6.04 -12.91
N VAL A 186 -2.69 -7.13 -12.25
CA VAL A 186 -2.33 -7.43 -10.87
C VAL A 186 -1.28 -8.54 -10.86
N GLY A 187 -0.05 -8.19 -10.52
CA GLY A 187 1.06 -9.14 -10.41
C GLY A 187 1.34 -9.58 -8.97
N PRO A 188 2.31 -10.50 -8.76
CA PRO A 188 2.63 -11.07 -7.44
C PRO A 188 2.89 -10.03 -6.36
N VAL A 189 3.63 -8.96 -6.68
CA VAL A 189 3.94 -7.85 -5.75
C VAL A 189 2.65 -7.19 -5.23
N THR A 190 1.68 -6.95 -6.10
CA THR A 190 0.41 -6.31 -5.71
C THR A 190 -0.48 -7.28 -4.96
N ALA A 191 -0.61 -8.51 -5.44
CA ALA A 191 -1.42 -9.55 -4.80
C ALA A 191 -0.92 -9.87 -3.38
N LEU A 192 0.38 -10.11 -3.21
CA LEU A 192 0.97 -10.36 -1.90
C LEU A 192 0.84 -9.15 -0.98
N CYS A 193 1.10 -7.94 -1.49
CA CYS A 193 0.92 -6.72 -0.69
C CYS A 193 -0.55 -6.54 -0.24
N PHE A 194 -1.51 -6.92 -1.08
CA PHE A 194 -2.93 -6.87 -0.77
C PHE A 194 -3.29 -7.83 0.36
N VAL A 195 -2.93 -9.11 0.22
CA VAL A 195 -3.18 -10.16 1.21
C VAL A 195 -2.53 -9.79 2.55
N LEU A 196 -1.23 -9.49 2.56
CA LEU A 196 -0.49 -9.12 3.77
C LEU A 196 -0.99 -7.82 4.43
N THR A 197 -1.61 -6.91 3.66
CA THR A 197 -2.14 -5.66 4.22
C THR A 197 -3.49 -5.87 4.90
N LEU A 198 -4.33 -6.75 4.39
CA LEU A 198 -5.65 -7.03 4.95
C LEU A 198 -5.58 -8.14 6.01
N GLU A 199 -4.68 -9.11 5.88
CA GLU A 199 -4.46 -10.34 6.65
C GLU A 199 -5.60 -11.36 6.55
N THR A 200 -6.83 -10.93 6.74
CA THR A 200 -8.02 -11.77 6.65
C THR A 200 -9.13 -11.02 5.92
N PRO A 201 -9.84 -11.66 4.98
CA PRO A 201 -10.92 -11.00 4.27
C PRO A 201 -12.13 -10.76 5.17
N GLU A 202 -12.38 -11.61 6.18
CA GLU A 202 -13.51 -11.54 7.13
C GLU A 202 -13.48 -10.27 8.01
N ARG A 203 -12.32 -9.63 8.12
CA ARG A 203 -12.15 -8.35 8.81
C ARG A 203 -13.11 -7.26 8.30
N PHE A 204 -13.57 -7.38 7.07
CA PHE A 204 -14.44 -6.41 6.43
C PHE A 204 -15.83 -6.99 6.17
N LYS A 205 -16.83 -6.55 6.92
CA LYS A 205 -18.24 -6.96 6.75
C LYS A 205 -18.78 -6.78 5.32
N LYS A 206 -18.23 -5.83 4.58
CA LYS A 206 -18.58 -5.53 3.17
C LYS A 206 -17.33 -5.18 2.40
N SER A 207 -17.09 -5.76 1.23
CA SER A 207 -15.91 -5.52 0.38
C SER A 207 -15.68 -4.03 0.07
N ARG A 208 -16.75 -3.24 -0.05
CA ARG A 208 -16.65 -1.78 -0.29
C ARG A 208 -15.91 -1.02 0.80
N MET A 209 -15.81 -1.56 2.03
CA MET A 209 -15.08 -0.95 3.14
C MET A 209 -13.57 -0.93 2.91
N VAL A 210 -13.05 -1.86 2.11
CA VAL A 210 -11.62 -1.94 1.76
C VAL A 210 -11.15 -0.65 1.06
N GLY A 211 -11.97 -0.08 0.19
CA GLY A 211 -11.66 1.19 -0.47
C GLY A 211 -11.46 2.35 0.50
N ALA A 212 -12.27 2.41 1.57
CA ALA A 212 -12.14 3.41 2.64
C ALA A 212 -10.92 3.14 3.52
N TYR A 213 -10.70 1.86 3.89
CA TYR A 213 -9.54 1.43 4.68
C TYR A 213 -8.21 1.79 4.00
N LEU A 214 -8.14 1.65 2.68
CA LEU A 214 -6.97 2.02 1.88
C LEU A 214 -6.88 3.52 1.55
N GLY A 215 -7.87 4.32 1.97
CA GLY A 215 -7.90 5.76 1.72
C GLY A 215 -8.10 6.15 0.27
N LEU A 216 -8.82 5.33 -0.49
CA LEU A 216 -9.21 5.58 -1.89
C LEU A 216 -10.60 6.24 -2.00
N THR A 217 -11.23 6.57 -0.88
CA THR A 217 -12.48 7.33 -0.83
C THR A 217 -12.22 8.83 -0.67
N PRO A 218 -13.07 9.70 -1.24
CA PRO A 218 -13.00 11.14 -1.00
C PRO A 218 -13.08 11.47 0.48
N ARG A 219 -12.47 12.57 0.87
CA ARG A 219 -12.74 13.18 2.18
C ARG A 219 -14.15 13.76 2.16
N GLN A 220 -14.83 13.70 3.28
CA GLN A 220 -16.07 14.39 3.50
C GLN A 220 -15.81 15.64 4.34
N HIS A 221 -16.37 16.75 3.91
CA HIS A 221 -16.39 18.02 4.64
C HIS A 221 -17.67 18.74 4.24
N SER A 222 -18.78 18.21 4.71
CA SER A 222 -20.11 18.73 4.42
C SER A 222 -20.53 19.66 5.56
N SER A 223 -21.02 20.84 5.23
CA SER A 223 -21.66 21.76 6.18
C SER A 223 -22.86 22.39 5.51
N GLY A 224 -24.07 22.22 6.08
CA GLY A 224 -25.33 22.64 5.48
C GLY A 224 -25.50 22.02 4.08
N GLU A 225 -25.85 22.83 3.10
CA GLU A 225 -26.03 22.41 1.70
C GLU A 225 -24.72 22.21 0.92
N ARG A 226 -23.57 22.48 1.53
CA ARG A 226 -22.27 22.44 0.87
C ARG A 226 -21.63 21.06 1.02
N ASP A 227 -21.51 20.30 -0.09
CA ASP A 227 -20.81 19.00 -0.15
C ASP A 227 -19.74 18.99 -1.27
N PRO A 228 -18.58 19.64 -1.06
CA PRO A 228 -17.55 19.76 -2.07
C PRO A 228 -16.86 18.42 -2.33
N GLN A 229 -16.59 18.10 -3.60
CA GLN A 229 -15.79 16.94 -4.00
C GLN A 229 -14.31 17.13 -3.63
N LEU A 230 -13.92 16.59 -2.50
CA LEU A 230 -12.55 16.68 -1.98
C LEU A 230 -11.64 15.54 -2.51
N PRO A 231 -10.32 15.72 -2.45
CA PRO A 231 -9.37 14.64 -2.71
C PRO A 231 -9.56 13.44 -1.78
N ILE A 232 -9.01 12.29 -2.17
CA ILE A 232 -9.05 11.07 -1.35
C ILE A 232 -8.41 11.26 0.02
N THR A 233 -8.87 10.48 1.00
CA THR A 233 -8.41 10.58 2.41
C THR A 233 -6.93 10.24 2.57
N LYS A 234 -6.36 9.38 1.68
CA LYS A 234 -5.00 8.83 1.78
C LYS A 234 -4.75 8.11 3.11
N ALA A 235 -5.80 7.65 3.77
CA ALA A 235 -5.71 6.80 4.96
C ALA A 235 -5.11 5.42 4.61
N GLY A 236 -4.68 4.67 5.62
CA GLY A 236 -4.20 3.31 5.45
C GLY A 236 -2.86 3.18 4.72
N ASP A 237 -2.58 2.00 4.19
CA ASP A 237 -1.28 1.64 3.64
C ASP A 237 -0.96 2.39 2.34
N ARG A 238 0.16 3.14 2.37
CA ARG A 238 0.60 3.95 1.22
C ARG A 238 1.11 3.07 0.09
N MET A 239 1.82 1.98 0.43
CA MET A 239 2.43 1.10 -0.57
C MET A 239 1.36 0.41 -1.39
N LEU A 240 0.39 -0.25 -0.73
CA LEU A 240 -0.70 -0.93 -1.41
C LEU A 240 -1.53 0.04 -2.26
N ARG A 241 -1.84 1.24 -1.73
CA ARG A 241 -2.55 2.26 -2.51
C ARG A 241 -1.78 2.65 -3.78
N THR A 242 -0.45 2.80 -3.70
CA THR A 242 0.39 3.11 -4.87
C THR A 242 0.36 1.98 -5.89
N LEU A 243 0.46 0.73 -5.45
CA LEU A 243 0.38 -0.45 -6.32
C LEU A 243 -0.97 -0.55 -7.02
N LEU A 244 -2.08 -0.34 -6.31
CA LEU A 244 -3.42 -0.35 -6.90
C LEU A 244 -3.61 0.78 -7.93
N ILE A 245 -3.03 1.96 -7.70
CA ILE A 245 -3.01 3.05 -8.67
C ILE A 245 -2.20 2.67 -9.91
N GLN A 246 -1.06 1.99 -9.76
CA GLN A 246 -0.28 1.48 -10.88
C GLN A 246 -1.06 0.42 -11.67
N CYS A 247 -1.71 -0.53 -11.02
CA CYS A 247 -2.62 -1.48 -11.66
C CYS A 247 -3.74 -0.77 -12.44
N ALA A 248 -4.33 0.29 -11.86
CA ALA A 248 -5.37 1.07 -12.53
C ALA A 248 -4.83 1.80 -13.77
N HIS A 249 -3.60 2.32 -13.74
CA HIS A 249 -2.94 2.87 -14.92
C HIS A 249 -2.71 1.82 -15.99
N TYR A 250 -2.31 0.61 -15.62
CA TYR A 250 -2.14 -0.50 -16.56
C TYR A 250 -3.47 -0.90 -17.20
N ILE A 251 -4.52 -1.10 -16.39
CA ILE A 251 -5.88 -1.47 -16.86
C ILE A 251 -6.43 -0.43 -17.86
N LEU A 252 -6.21 0.85 -17.62
CA LEU A 252 -6.67 1.94 -18.48
C LEU A 252 -5.73 2.23 -19.65
N GLY A 253 -4.50 1.76 -19.58
CA GLY A 253 -3.45 1.97 -20.60
C GLY A 253 -3.64 1.12 -21.86
N PRO A 254 -2.71 1.23 -22.83
CA PRO A 254 -2.80 0.53 -24.11
C PRO A 254 -2.80 -1.00 -23.96
N PHE A 255 -2.13 -1.53 -22.96
CA PHE A 255 -1.99 -2.98 -22.73
C PHE A 255 -3.13 -3.60 -21.89
N GLY A 256 -4.09 -2.79 -21.41
CA GLY A 256 -5.20 -3.29 -20.62
C GLY A 256 -6.18 -4.10 -21.47
N GLN A 257 -6.56 -5.29 -20.99
CA GLN A 257 -7.60 -6.12 -21.60
C GLN A 257 -9.00 -5.57 -21.31
N ASP A 258 -9.97 -5.92 -22.15
CA ASP A 258 -11.35 -5.49 -21.94
C ASP A 258 -11.94 -6.12 -20.67
N SER A 259 -12.55 -5.29 -19.87
CA SER A 259 -13.14 -5.70 -18.59
C SER A 259 -14.12 -4.64 -18.09
N ASP A 260 -15.02 -5.02 -17.18
CA ASP A 260 -15.94 -4.08 -16.54
C ASP A 260 -15.19 -2.92 -15.87
N LEU A 261 -14.01 -3.18 -15.27
CA LEU A 261 -13.14 -2.14 -14.69
C LEU A 261 -12.63 -1.16 -15.74
N ARG A 262 -12.14 -1.66 -16.88
CA ARG A 262 -11.65 -0.85 -17.98
C ARG A 262 -12.78 -0.03 -18.62
N ARG A 263 -13.91 -0.66 -18.91
CA ARG A 263 -15.11 0.00 -19.46
C ARG A 263 -15.61 1.10 -18.54
N PHE A 264 -15.67 0.83 -17.21
CA PHE A 264 -16.02 1.84 -16.21
C PHE A 264 -15.05 3.02 -16.22
N GLY A 265 -13.75 2.79 -16.22
CA GLY A 265 -12.74 3.84 -16.23
C GLY A 265 -12.75 4.66 -17.50
N LYS A 266 -12.94 4.03 -18.68
CA LYS A 266 -13.10 4.72 -19.97
C LYS A 266 -14.31 5.66 -19.98
N ARG A 267 -15.48 5.21 -19.46
CA ARG A 267 -16.66 6.10 -19.33
C ARG A 267 -16.37 7.30 -18.42
N MET A 268 -15.57 7.13 -17.36
CA MET A 268 -15.16 8.26 -16.53
C MET A 268 -14.20 9.23 -17.24
N LEU A 269 -13.31 8.71 -18.09
CA LEU A 269 -12.41 9.54 -18.90
C LEU A 269 -13.18 10.39 -19.91
N GLN A 270 -14.23 9.84 -20.54
CA GLN A 270 -15.11 10.55 -21.47
C GLN A 270 -15.83 11.76 -20.85
N ARG A 271 -16.11 11.73 -19.53
CA ARG A 271 -16.69 12.87 -18.83
C ARG A 271 -15.78 14.10 -18.78
N GLY A 272 -14.50 13.96 -19.16
CA GLY A 272 -13.53 15.02 -19.36
C GLY A 272 -13.13 15.80 -18.10
N GLY A 273 -12.60 17.00 -18.34
CA GLY A 273 -12.16 17.93 -17.30
C GLY A 273 -10.70 17.78 -16.89
N LYS A 274 -10.15 18.90 -16.38
CA LYS A 274 -8.72 19.06 -15.99
C LYS A 274 -8.16 17.92 -15.10
N THR A 275 -9.02 17.30 -14.30
CA THR A 275 -8.66 16.20 -13.36
C THR A 275 -9.26 14.85 -13.74
N GLY A 276 -9.92 14.73 -14.88
CA GLY A 276 -10.68 13.55 -15.33
C GLY A 276 -9.84 12.28 -15.27
N LYS A 277 -8.63 12.31 -15.85
CA LYS A 277 -7.70 11.16 -15.83
C LYS A 277 -7.34 10.72 -14.40
N LYS A 278 -7.01 11.66 -13.50
CA LYS A 278 -6.65 11.35 -12.10
C LYS A 278 -7.85 10.75 -11.35
N LYS A 279 -9.05 11.29 -11.58
CA LYS A 279 -10.30 10.79 -10.98
C LYS A 279 -10.63 9.38 -11.48
N ALA A 280 -10.53 9.13 -12.79
CA ALA A 280 -10.78 7.82 -13.39
C ALA A 280 -9.83 6.75 -12.84
N VAL A 281 -8.53 7.01 -12.83
CA VAL A 281 -7.52 6.09 -12.28
C VAL A 281 -7.80 5.78 -10.80
N THR A 282 -8.09 6.79 -9.99
CA THR A 282 -8.39 6.59 -8.56
C THR A 282 -9.68 5.79 -8.34
N ALA A 283 -10.71 6.04 -9.15
CA ALA A 283 -11.97 5.31 -9.07
C ALA A 283 -11.81 3.83 -9.50
N VAL A 284 -11.01 3.58 -10.55
CA VAL A 284 -10.66 2.20 -10.97
C VAL A 284 -9.84 1.51 -9.87
N ALA A 285 -8.84 2.16 -9.29
CA ALA A 285 -8.07 1.60 -8.17
C ALA A 285 -8.95 1.23 -6.98
N ARG A 286 -9.93 2.07 -6.64
CA ARG A 286 -10.93 1.78 -5.59
C ARG A 286 -11.79 0.57 -5.94
N LYS A 287 -12.33 0.51 -7.15
CA LYS A 287 -13.13 -0.64 -7.60
C LYS A 287 -12.29 -1.91 -7.68
N LEU A 288 -11.02 -1.81 -8.12
CA LEU A 288 -10.09 -2.92 -8.11
C LEU A 288 -9.91 -3.47 -6.68
N ALA A 289 -9.63 -2.62 -5.68
CA ALA A 289 -9.50 -3.06 -4.30
C ALA A 289 -10.74 -3.80 -3.79
N VAL A 290 -11.94 -3.34 -4.14
CA VAL A 290 -13.22 -3.99 -3.79
C VAL A 290 -13.37 -5.34 -4.50
N LEU A 291 -12.97 -5.40 -5.78
CA LEU A 291 -13.00 -6.64 -6.57
C LEU A 291 -12.04 -7.68 -5.99
N LEU A 292 -10.77 -7.31 -5.74
CA LEU A 292 -9.78 -8.24 -5.19
C LEU A 292 -10.23 -8.83 -3.85
N HIS A 293 -10.81 -7.99 -2.99
CA HIS A 293 -11.36 -8.48 -1.72
C HIS A 293 -12.54 -9.44 -1.94
N ARG A 294 -13.45 -9.14 -2.87
CA ARG A 294 -14.59 -10.02 -3.17
C ARG A 294 -14.12 -11.38 -3.68
N LEU A 295 -13.17 -11.41 -4.63
CA LEU A 295 -12.60 -12.65 -5.16
C LEU A 295 -11.98 -13.49 -4.04
N TRP A 296 -11.19 -12.87 -3.19
CA TRP A 296 -10.56 -13.54 -2.06
C TRP A 296 -11.58 -14.05 -1.03
N PHE A 297 -12.55 -13.22 -0.64
CA PHE A 297 -13.56 -13.56 0.35
C PHE A 297 -14.50 -14.68 -0.11
N ALA A 298 -14.90 -14.65 -1.38
CA ALA A 298 -15.84 -15.62 -1.95
C ALA A 298 -15.15 -16.87 -2.53
N GLY A 299 -13.82 -16.87 -2.70
CA GLY A 299 -13.10 -17.93 -3.42
C GLY A 299 -13.51 -18.07 -4.89
N GLU A 300 -14.09 -17.00 -5.48
CA GLU A 300 -14.62 -17.03 -6.85
C GLU A 300 -13.53 -16.75 -7.88
N GLU A 301 -13.65 -17.38 -9.04
CA GLU A 301 -12.83 -17.04 -10.21
C GLU A 301 -13.22 -15.66 -10.79
N TYR A 302 -12.23 -15.03 -11.39
CA TYR A 302 -12.40 -13.71 -11.98
C TYR A 302 -13.05 -13.77 -13.35
N GLU A 303 -14.22 -13.16 -13.51
CA GLU A 303 -14.90 -12.94 -14.80
C GLU A 303 -14.74 -11.45 -15.20
N PRO A 304 -13.97 -11.14 -16.26
CA PRO A 304 -13.70 -9.75 -16.68
C PRO A 304 -14.95 -8.94 -17.03
N LEU A 305 -15.98 -9.57 -17.62
CA LEU A 305 -17.20 -8.95 -18.12
C LEU A 305 -18.48 -9.42 -17.38
N ARG A 306 -18.35 -9.81 -16.13
CA ARG A 306 -19.46 -10.35 -15.31
C ARG A 306 -20.68 -9.43 -15.27
N SER A 307 -20.47 -8.13 -15.05
CA SER A 307 -21.56 -7.16 -14.96
C SER A 307 -22.21 -6.89 -16.30
N THR A 308 -21.42 -6.85 -17.36
CA THR A 308 -21.91 -6.67 -18.73
C THR A 308 -22.77 -7.85 -19.15
N ARG A 309 -22.28 -9.09 -18.95
CA ARG A 309 -23.05 -10.32 -19.26
C ARG A 309 -24.35 -10.44 -18.47
N LYS A 310 -24.35 -10.01 -17.19
CA LYS A 310 -25.58 -9.98 -16.40
C LYS A 310 -26.61 -9.00 -16.97
N GLN A 311 -26.18 -7.84 -17.40
CA GLN A 311 -27.05 -6.85 -18.03
C GLN A 311 -27.59 -7.34 -19.37
N GLU A 312 -26.77 -7.95 -20.21
CA GLU A 312 -27.17 -8.53 -21.49
C GLU A 312 -28.23 -9.65 -21.29
N ARG A 313 -28.02 -10.55 -20.31
CA ARG A 313 -29.03 -11.60 -19.97
C ARG A 313 -30.33 -11.02 -19.45
N ALA A 314 -30.28 -9.94 -18.68
CA ALA A 314 -31.48 -9.28 -18.15
C ALA A 314 -32.27 -8.50 -19.20
N LEU A 315 -31.66 -8.19 -20.36
CA LEU A 315 -32.30 -7.53 -21.48
C LEU A 315 -32.81 -8.48 -22.57
N GLN A 316 -32.46 -9.78 -22.51
CA GLN A 316 -33.04 -10.79 -23.38
C GLN A 316 -34.44 -11.11 -22.89
N PRO A 317 -35.51 -10.86 -23.68
CA PRO A 317 -36.84 -11.31 -23.32
C PRO A 317 -36.84 -12.82 -23.20
N CYS A 318 -37.55 -13.36 -22.19
CA CYS A 318 -37.83 -14.78 -22.10
C CYS A 318 -38.54 -15.20 -23.40
N ALA A 319 -37.85 -16.00 -24.22
CA ALA A 319 -38.44 -16.62 -25.40
C ALA A 319 -39.37 -17.77 -25.00
#